data_0ee78a6d056a32826793802d651b3c1f
#
_entry.id   0ee78a6d056a32826793802d651b3c1f
#
_cell.length_a   1.000
_cell.length_b   1.000
_cell.length_c   1.000
_cell.angle_alpha   90.00
_cell.angle_beta   90.00
_cell.angle_gamma   90.00
#
_symmetry.space_group_name_H-M   'P 1'
#
loop_
_entity.id
_entity.type
_entity.pdbx_description
1 polymer ?
#
loop_
_entity_poly.entity_id
_entity_poly.type
_entity_poly.pdbx_seq_one_letter_code
_entity_poly.pdbx_strand_id
1 'polypeptide(L)'
;MTGRSARASLVGLLVALGFAVPAPASAAGSAAAATSCYGGAVTVHYGEVLDFGPYRTTSRCNDINMRIVGGDAEYVVACVKFEKTGVCNRWTKVGWSWTTIATDVLDGTRFTVPNGVDLEGSSATLQIAF
;
A
#
# COMPACT_ATOMS: atom_id res chain seq x y z
N MET A 1 98.53 -3.40 12.22
CA MET A 1 98.21 -2.55 11.12
C MET A 1 96.83 -2.97 10.62
N THR A 2 95.93 -2.19 10.94
CA THR A 2 94.62 -1.89 10.37
C THR A 2 93.94 -2.90 9.45
N GLY A 3 93.08 -3.73 10.03
CA GLY A 3 92.09 -4.54 9.29
C GLY A 3 90.72 -3.85 9.43
N ARG A 4 90.15 -3.43 8.30
CA ARG A 4 88.85 -2.86 8.26
C ARG A 4 87.84 -4.00 7.96
N SER A 5 87.05 -4.31 8.96
CA SER A 5 85.90 -5.19 8.79
C SER A 5 84.76 -4.46 8.14
N ALA A 6 84.37 -4.90 6.95
CA ALA A 6 83.11 -4.49 6.24
C ALA A 6 81.94 -5.26 6.83
N ARG A 7 81.03 -4.55 7.47
CA ARG A 7 79.72 -5.13 7.83
C ARG A 7 78.71 -4.97 6.67
N ALA A 8 78.36 -6.08 6.12
CA ALA A 8 77.24 -6.12 5.13
C ALA A 8 75.90 -6.07 5.89
N SER A 9 75.16 -5.00 5.67
CA SER A 9 73.75 -4.89 6.15
C SER A 9 72.87 -5.56 5.15
N LEU A 10 72.25 -6.67 5.57
CA LEU A 10 71.12 -7.27 4.86
C LEU A 10 69.86 -6.43 5.12
N VAL A 11 69.42 -5.74 4.10
CA VAL A 11 68.11 -5.09 4.10
C VAL A 11 67.07 -6.15 3.75
N GLY A 12 66.32 -6.61 4.76
CA GLY A 12 65.18 -7.51 4.57
C GLY A 12 64.00 -6.75 3.96
N LEU A 13 63.66 -7.07 2.72
CA LEU A 13 62.47 -6.56 2.05
C LEU A 13 61.24 -7.35 2.54
N LEU A 14 60.49 -6.79 3.46
CA LEU A 14 59.18 -7.32 3.87
C LEU A 14 58.14 -6.95 2.81
N VAL A 15 57.82 -7.93 1.96
CA VAL A 15 56.68 -7.83 1.06
C VAL A 15 55.42 -8.11 1.90
N ALA A 16 54.69 -7.07 2.25
CA ALA A 16 53.37 -7.17 2.86
C ALA A 16 52.37 -7.56 1.75
N LEU A 17 52.00 -8.82 1.66
CA LEU A 17 50.88 -9.29 0.88
C LEU A 17 49.59 -8.77 1.55
N GLY A 18 49.09 -7.64 1.06
CA GLY A 18 47.78 -7.13 1.44
C GLY A 18 46.71 -8.02 0.84
N PHE A 19 46.08 -8.88 1.65
CA PHE A 19 44.84 -9.53 1.30
C PHE A 19 43.73 -8.48 1.27
N ALA A 20 43.37 -8.03 0.08
CA ALA A 20 42.14 -7.26 -0.12
C ALA A 20 40.97 -8.19 0.16
N VAL A 21 40.35 -8.08 1.32
CA VAL A 21 39.09 -8.74 1.64
C VAL A 21 38.00 -8.02 0.81
N PRO A 22 37.31 -8.70 -0.13
CA PRO A 22 36.19 -8.06 -0.82
C PRO A 22 35.12 -7.78 0.22
N ALA A 23 34.77 -6.50 0.38
CA ALA A 23 33.64 -6.12 1.19
C ALA A 23 32.38 -6.80 0.61
N PRO A 24 31.51 -7.41 1.45
CA PRO A 24 30.25 -7.94 0.96
C PRO A 24 29.47 -6.78 0.35
N ALA A 25 29.16 -6.89 -0.94
CA ALA A 25 28.23 -5.98 -1.58
C ALA A 25 26.88 -6.15 -0.85
N SER A 26 26.51 -5.16 -0.03
CA SER A 26 25.18 -5.08 0.52
C SER A 26 24.24 -4.98 -0.68
N ALA A 27 23.55 -6.07 -0.99
CA ALA A 27 22.43 -6.02 -1.92
C ALA A 27 21.40 -5.09 -1.27
N ALA A 28 21.36 -3.83 -1.73
CA ALA A 28 20.25 -2.93 -1.46
C ALA A 28 19.06 -3.55 -2.19
N GLY A 29 18.28 -4.41 -1.48
CA GLY A 29 16.99 -4.83 -1.93
C GLY A 29 16.17 -3.57 -2.11
N SER A 30 15.70 -3.29 -3.35
CA SER A 30 14.71 -2.25 -3.56
C SER A 30 13.48 -2.67 -2.77
N ALA A 31 13.24 -1.97 -1.64
CA ALA A 31 11.98 -2.10 -0.91
C ALA A 31 10.88 -1.71 -1.91
N ALA A 32 9.95 -2.65 -2.20
CA ALA A 32 8.76 -2.33 -2.97
C ALA A 32 8.07 -1.15 -2.26
N ALA A 33 7.75 -0.09 -3.01
CA ALA A 33 7.03 1.06 -2.47
C ALA A 33 5.71 0.55 -1.86
N ALA A 34 5.42 0.94 -0.62
CA ALA A 34 4.17 0.59 0.04
C ALA A 34 2.99 1.12 -0.80
N THR A 35 1.99 0.27 -1.03
CA THR A 35 0.76 0.68 -1.72
C THR A 35 0.04 1.73 -0.86
N SER A 36 -0.26 2.88 -1.45
CA SER A 36 -1.03 3.93 -0.79
C SER A 36 -2.49 3.50 -0.58
N CYS A 37 -3.21 4.21 0.29
CA CYS A 37 -4.64 3.98 0.51
C CYS A 37 -5.42 3.95 -0.81
N TYR A 38 -5.34 5.00 -1.60
CA TYR A 38 -6.06 5.09 -2.87
C TYR A 38 -5.46 4.24 -3.99
N GLY A 39 -4.15 3.97 -3.95
CA GLY A 39 -3.47 3.07 -4.88
C GLY A 39 -3.88 1.60 -4.71
N GLY A 40 -4.42 1.23 -3.56
CA GLY A 40 -4.96 -0.10 -3.27
C GLY A 40 -6.47 -0.23 -3.46
N ALA A 41 -7.14 0.78 -4.01
CA ALA A 41 -8.59 0.77 -4.21
C ALA A 41 -9.05 -0.38 -5.12
N VAL A 42 -10.16 -1.01 -4.75
CA VAL A 42 -10.84 -1.99 -5.58
C VAL A 42 -11.83 -1.31 -6.51
N THR A 43 -11.99 -1.83 -7.73
CA THR A 43 -12.96 -1.32 -8.70
C THR A 43 -14.17 -2.25 -8.74
N VAL A 44 -15.37 -1.68 -8.69
CA VAL A 44 -16.65 -2.39 -8.70
C VAL A 44 -17.63 -1.69 -9.64
N HIS A 45 -18.65 -2.43 -10.10
CA HIS A 45 -19.67 -1.89 -10.98
C HIS A 45 -21.01 -1.86 -10.26
N TYR A 46 -21.62 -0.69 -10.24
CA TYR A 46 -22.95 -0.49 -9.67
C TYR A 46 -24.01 -1.24 -10.47
N GLY A 47 -24.90 -1.92 -9.75
CA GLY A 47 -26.02 -2.68 -10.35
C GLY A 47 -25.72 -4.16 -10.60
N GLU A 48 -24.46 -4.61 -10.54
CA GLU A 48 -24.13 -6.03 -10.70
C GLU A 48 -24.44 -6.86 -9.45
N VAL A 49 -24.27 -6.26 -8.28
CA VAL A 49 -24.53 -6.89 -6.97
C VAL A 49 -25.21 -5.90 -6.02
N LEU A 50 -25.95 -6.43 -5.04
CA LEU A 50 -26.60 -5.60 -4.03
C LEU A 50 -25.59 -5.06 -2.99
N ASP A 51 -24.62 -5.86 -2.63
CA ASP A 51 -23.59 -5.52 -1.64
C ASP A 51 -22.21 -5.79 -2.26
N PHE A 52 -21.32 -4.80 -2.24
CA PHE A 52 -19.92 -5.00 -2.59
C PHE A 52 -19.15 -5.60 -1.42
N GLY A 53 -18.29 -6.57 -1.68
CA GLY A 53 -17.50 -7.28 -0.68
C GLY A 53 -17.93 -8.73 -0.49
N PRO A 54 -17.62 -9.37 0.67
CA PRO A 54 -17.02 -8.78 1.85
C PRO A 54 -15.55 -8.38 1.67
N TYR A 55 -15.16 -7.29 2.32
CA TYR A 55 -13.80 -6.77 2.37
C TYR A 55 -13.24 -6.80 3.79
N ARG A 56 -11.94 -6.57 3.89
CA ARG A 56 -11.24 -6.40 5.17
C ARG A 56 -10.36 -5.16 5.07
N THR A 57 -10.49 -4.25 6.03
CA THR A 57 -9.65 -3.05 6.10
C THR A 57 -8.19 -3.40 6.31
N THR A 58 -7.31 -2.53 5.86
CA THR A 58 -5.85 -2.66 5.93
C THR A 58 -5.25 -1.46 6.64
N SER A 59 -3.95 -1.54 6.96
CA SER A 59 -3.20 -0.42 7.52
C SER A 59 -2.92 0.72 6.51
N ARG A 60 -3.33 0.57 5.26
CA ARG A 60 -3.14 1.58 4.21
C ARG A 60 -4.06 2.78 4.36
N CYS A 61 -5.27 2.56 4.91
CA CYS A 61 -6.29 3.57 5.10
C CYS A 61 -6.77 3.59 6.56
N ASN A 62 -6.99 4.77 7.13
CA ASN A 62 -7.70 4.91 8.39
C ASN A 62 -9.22 4.92 8.20
N ASP A 63 -9.65 5.29 6.99
CA ASP A 63 -11.04 5.47 6.62
C ASP A 63 -11.40 4.55 5.46
N ILE A 64 -12.69 4.30 5.28
CA ILE A 64 -13.22 3.70 4.05
C ILE A 64 -13.72 4.84 3.16
N ASN A 65 -13.14 4.92 1.95
CA ASN A 65 -13.41 5.98 0.99
C ASN A 65 -13.97 5.38 -0.30
N MET A 66 -14.81 6.16 -1.00
CA MET A 66 -15.42 5.73 -2.25
C MET A 66 -15.52 6.89 -3.23
N ARG A 67 -15.47 6.59 -4.54
CA ARG A 67 -15.72 7.55 -5.61
C ARG A 67 -16.26 6.87 -6.85
N ILE A 68 -16.88 7.67 -7.73
CA ILE A 68 -17.20 7.27 -9.11
C ILE A 68 -15.95 7.51 -9.97
N VAL A 69 -15.68 6.59 -10.90
CA VAL A 69 -14.59 6.70 -11.88
C VAL A 69 -15.07 6.46 -13.31
N GLY A 70 -16.32 6.08 -13.51
CA GLY A 70 -16.90 5.85 -14.82
C GLY A 70 -18.41 5.71 -14.76
N GLY A 71 -19.05 5.71 -15.94
CA GLY A 71 -20.50 5.66 -16.07
C GLY A 71 -21.10 7.05 -16.28
N ASP A 72 -22.41 7.14 -16.15
CA ASP A 72 -23.20 8.36 -16.37
C ASP A 72 -23.94 8.85 -15.11
N ALA A 73 -23.79 8.15 -14.00
CA ALA A 73 -24.35 8.56 -12.73
C ALA A 73 -23.68 9.84 -12.20
N GLU A 74 -24.47 10.81 -11.78
CA GLU A 74 -23.98 12.02 -11.11
C GLU A 74 -23.46 11.70 -9.70
N TYR A 75 -24.16 10.82 -8.99
CA TYR A 75 -23.81 10.35 -7.67
C TYR A 75 -24.40 8.95 -7.43
N VAL A 76 -23.87 8.28 -6.44
CA VAL A 76 -24.45 7.08 -5.85
C VAL A 76 -24.63 7.29 -4.34
N VAL A 77 -25.45 6.46 -3.71
CA VAL A 77 -25.60 6.48 -2.25
C VAL A 77 -25.11 5.14 -1.71
N ALA A 78 -24.22 5.19 -0.75
CA ALA A 78 -23.61 4.01 -0.15
C ALA A 78 -23.56 4.11 1.38
N CYS A 79 -23.54 2.98 2.04
CA CYS A 79 -23.24 2.86 3.46
C CYS A 79 -22.18 1.79 3.69
N VAL A 80 -21.60 1.75 4.86
CA VAL A 80 -20.74 0.65 5.30
C VAL A 80 -21.50 -0.20 6.31
N LYS A 81 -21.62 -1.48 6.01
CA LYS A 81 -22.19 -2.48 6.91
C LYS A 81 -21.06 -3.32 7.49
N PHE A 82 -20.72 -3.07 8.74
CA PHE A 82 -19.71 -3.84 9.45
C PHE A 82 -20.28 -5.21 9.84
N GLU A 83 -19.50 -6.28 9.63
CA GLU A 83 -19.90 -7.65 9.96
C GLU A 83 -20.31 -7.76 11.42
N LYS A 84 -19.57 -7.09 12.32
CA LYS A 84 -19.84 -7.13 13.77
C LYS A 84 -21.22 -6.58 14.15
N THR A 85 -21.72 -5.56 13.47
CA THR A 85 -23.00 -4.92 13.80
C THR A 85 -24.13 -5.40 12.89
N GLY A 86 -23.83 -5.81 11.66
CA GLY A 86 -24.80 -6.24 10.66
C GLY A 86 -25.71 -5.15 10.15
N VAL A 87 -25.44 -3.87 10.48
CA VAL A 87 -26.25 -2.72 10.07
C VAL A 87 -25.40 -1.68 9.37
N CYS A 88 -26.03 -0.88 8.49
CA CYS A 88 -25.40 0.27 7.86
C CYS A 88 -25.04 1.34 8.89
N ASN A 89 -23.86 1.95 8.75
CA ASN A 89 -23.45 3.07 9.60
C ASN A 89 -24.29 4.32 9.31
N ARG A 90 -24.26 4.80 8.09
CA ARG A 90 -25.05 5.92 7.56
C ARG A 90 -25.02 5.89 6.04
N TRP A 91 -26.04 6.39 5.39
CA TRP A 91 -26.07 6.60 3.96
C TRP A 91 -25.30 7.87 3.59
N THR A 92 -24.36 7.75 2.67
CA THR A 92 -23.50 8.85 2.21
C THR A 92 -23.62 9.00 0.70
N LYS A 93 -23.85 10.23 0.24
CA LYS A 93 -23.84 10.59 -1.17
C LYS A 93 -22.37 10.63 -1.65
N VAL A 94 -22.06 9.86 -2.69
CA VAL A 94 -20.72 9.71 -3.27
C VAL A 94 -20.75 10.16 -4.72
N GLY A 95 -19.88 11.08 -5.07
CA GLY A 95 -19.70 11.59 -6.43
C GLY A 95 -18.37 11.15 -7.04
N TRP A 96 -17.82 11.98 -7.91
CA TRP A 96 -16.59 11.72 -8.67
C TRP A 96 -15.31 12.01 -7.89
N SER A 97 -15.40 12.67 -6.75
CA SER A 97 -14.28 12.89 -5.83
C SER A 97 -14.29 11.86 -4.70
N TRP A 98 -13.12 11.51 -4.18
CA TRP A 98 -13.01 10.66 -3.01
C TRP A 98 -13.85 11.21 -1.85
N THR A 99 -14.73 10.37 -1.34
CA THR A 99 -15.65 10.68 -0.25
C THR A 99 -15.49 9.62 0.84
N THR A 100 -15.29 10.06 2.07
CA THR A 100 -15.22 9.15 3.22
C THR A 100 -16.61 8.66 3.58
N ILE A 101 -16.80 7.34 3.57
CA ILE A 101 -18.06 6.66 3.90
C ILE A 101 -18.03 5.99 5.26
N ALA A 102 -16.86 5.79 5.86
CA ALA A 102 -16.65 5.43 7.27
C ALA A 102 -15.31 5.97 7.76
N THR A 103 -15.26 6.52 8.96
CA THR A 103 -14.09 7.11 9.58
C THR A 103 -13.51 6.24 10.68
N ASP A 104 -12.20 6.36 10.91
CA ASP A 104 -11.50 5.74 12.04
C ASP A 104 -11.77 4.22 12.17
N VAL A 105 -11.70 3.50 11.05
CA VAL A 105 -11.94 2.08 11.01
C VAL A 105 -10.66 1.32 11.37
N LEU A 106 -10.74 0.45 12.37
CA LEU A 106 -9.62 -0.38 12.78
C LEU A 106 -9.18 -1.34 11.68
N ASP A 107 -7.87 -1.57 11.58
CA ASP A 107 -7.30 -2.55 10.66
C ASP A 107 -7.89 -3.96 10.89
N GLY A 108 -8.11 -4.68 9.79
CA GLY A 108 -8.66 -6.02 9.84
C GLY A 108 -10.17 -6.10 10.06
N THR A 109 -10.88 -4.98 10.05
CA THR A 109 -12.35 -4.93 10.19
C THR A 109 -13.01 -5.46 8.92
N ARG A 110 -13.95 -6.41 9.07
CA ARG A 110 -14.74 -6.96 7.95
C ARG A 110 -16.00 -6.14 7.71
N PHE A 111 -16.27 -5.88 6.44
CA PHE A 111 -17.39 -5.03 6.03
C PHE A 111 -17.89 -5.36 4.61
N THR A 112 -19.10 -4.91 4.31
CA THR A 112 -19.64 -4.79 2.96
C THR A 112 -20.08 -3.36 2.71
N VAL A 113 -20.25 -3.00 1.44
CA VAL A 113 -20.79 -1.71 1.02
C VAL A 113 -22.09 -1.94 0.26
N PRO A 114 -23.25 -1.87 0.93
CA PRO A 114 -24.54 -1.91 0.28
C PRO A 114 -24.76 -0.75 -0.67
N ASN A 115 -25.38 -1.03 -1.82
CA ASN A 115 -25.86 -0.05 -2.78
C ASN A 115 -27.24 0.45 -2.34
N GLY A 116 -27.38 1.75 -2.18
CA GLY A 116 -28.57 2.33 -1.54
C GLY A 116 -29.71 2.70 -2.43
N VAL A 117 -29.49 2.94 -3.71
CA VAL A 117 -30.54 3.46 -4.59
C VAL A 117 -30.44 2.83 -5.96
N ASP A 118 -31.59 2.42 -6.47
CA ASP A 118 -31.75 2.10 -7.88
C ASP A 118 -31.62 3.42 -8.69
N LEU A 119 -30.49 3.56 -9.35
CA LEU A 119 -30.26 4.66 -10.30
C LEU A 119 -30.93 4.24 -11.61
N GLU A 120 -32.26 4.33 -11.70
CA GLU A 120 -33.04 3.92 -12.86
C GLU A 120 -32.35 4.29 -14.18
N GLY A 121 -31.77 3.30 -14.86
CA GLY A 121 -31.12 3.47 -16.15
C GLY A 121 -29.73 4.10 -16.14
N SER A 122 -29.15 4.45 -14.97
CA SER A 122 -27.79 4.98 -14.86
C SER A 122 -26.76 3.90 -14.52
N SER A 123 -25.54 4.09 -14.98
CA SER A 123 -24.41 3.20 -14.71
C SER A 123 -23.35 3.93 -13.89
N ALA A 124 -22.63 3.19 -13.06
CA ALA A 124 -21.46 3.71 -12.37
C ALA A 124 -20.39 2.65 -12.19
N THR A 125 -19.16 3.02 -12.49
CA THR A 125 -17.97 2.30 -12.08
C THR A 125 -17.39 3.01 -10.88
N LEU A 126 -17.15 2.28 -9.81
CA LEU A 126 -16.78 2.82 -8.50
C LEU A 126 -15.42 2.32 -8.07
N GLN A 127 -14.73 3.09 -7.26
CA GLN A 127 -13.56 2.66 -6.52
C GLN A 127 -13.81 2.78 -5.02
N ILE A 128 -13.36 1.76 -4.27
CA ILE A 128 -13.44 1.69 -2.81
C ILE A 128 -12.02 1.49 -2.28
N ALA A 129 -11.55 2.39 -1.40
CA ALA A 129 -10.24 2.35 -0.76
C ALA A 129 -10.40 2.09 0.74
N PHE A 130 -9.60 1.11 1.27
CA PHE A 130 -9.65 0.68 2.67
C PHE A 130 -8.37 0.01 3.16
#